data_cf949bea32c372a819377d7643f38e93
#
_entry.id   cf949bea32c372a819377d7643f38e93
#
_cell.length_a   1.000
_cell.length_b   1.000
_cell.length_c   1.000
_cell.angle_alpha   90.00
_cell.angle_beta   90.00
_cell.angle_gamma   90.00
#
_symmetry.space_group_name_H-M   'P 1'
#
loop_
_entity.id
_entity.type
_entity.pdbx_description
1 polymer ?
#
loop_
_entity_poly.entity_id
_entity_poly.type
_entity_poly.pdbx_seq_one_letter_code
_entity_poly.pdbx_strand_id
1 'polypeptide(L)'
;MDFRTDVVIVGTGVAGTFSALNLPKDKNIIMITKSDLESSDSFLAQGGICVLTDENDYDNYFEDTMKAGHYENRKESVDIMIRSSQEIIHDLIGYGVDFAHDGDKLLYTREGAHSRPRILFHEDITGQEITSKLLAQVKKLPNVTIYEYTTMTDIIVQDGHCAGIIAKTKDGEIMHIHAKD
;
A
#
# COMPACT_ATOMS: atom_id res chain seq x y z
N MET A 1 -26.50 9.60 -0.48
CA MET A 1 -26.23 9.29 0.95
C MET A 1 -25.06 10.14 1.41
N ASP A 2 -25.13 10.67 2.65
CA ASP A 2 -24.07 11.51 3.21
C ASP A 2 -23.40 10.81 4.39
N PHE A 3 -22.08 10.74 4.36
CA PHE A 3 -21.25 10.12 5.38
C PHE A 3 -20.23 11.12 5.92
N ARG A 4 -19.84 10.94 7.17
CA ARG A 4 -18.76 11.72 7.79
C ARG A 4 -17.76 10.75 8.44
N THR A 5 -16.47 11.02 8.23
CA THR A 5 -15.38 10.24 8.78
C THR A 5 -14.19 11.14 9.11
N ASP A 6 -13.17 10.62 9.77
CA ASP A 6 -11.91 11.38 9.94
C ASP A 6 -11.04 11.24 8.70
N VAL A 7 -10.96 10.03 8.13
CA VAL A 7 -10.13 9.74 6.95
C VAL A 7 -10.94 8.94 5.93
N VAL A 8 -10.79 9.26 4.65
CA VAL A 8 -11.28 8.43 3.55
C VAL A 8 -10.12 7.89 2.73
N ILE A 9 -10.08 6.58 2.52
CA ILE A 9 -9.05 5.89 1.74
C ILE A 9 -9.67 5.32 0.46
N VAL A 10 -9.13 5.72 -0.68
CA VAL A 10 -9.58 5.24 -1.99
C VAL A 10 -8.64 4.17 -2.51
N GLY A 11 -9.11 2.94 -2.50
CA GLY A 11 -8.37 1.74 -2.92
C GLY A 11 -7.94 0.85 -1.76
N THR A 12 -8.05 -0.46 -1.98
CA THR A 12 -7.72 -1.53 -1.01
C THR A 12 -6.45 -2.30 -1.39
N GLY A 13 -5.61 -1.74 -2.25
CA GLY A 13 -4.27 -2.25 -2.51
C GLY A 13 -3.33 -2.04 -1.32
N VAL A 14 -2.06 -2.42 -1.47
CA VAL A 14 -1.04 -2.34 -0.41
C VAL A 14 -0.98 -0.95 0.23
N ALA A 15 -0.96 0.13 -0.55
CA ALA A 15 -0.88 1.49 -0.01
C ALA A 15 -2.07 1.84 0.89
N GLY A 16 -3.31 1.54 0.44
CA GLY A 16 -4.50 1.85 1.23
C GLY A 16 -4.62 1.01 2.49
N THR A 17 -4.37 -0.29 2.41
CA THR A 17 -4.44 -1.20 3.55
C THR A 17 -3.33 -0.92 4.57
N PHE A 18 -2.11 -0.66 4.11
CA PHE A 18 -0.99 -0.29 5.00
C PHE A 18 -1.25 1.05 5.69
N SER A 19 -1.79 2.05 4.96
CA SER A 19 -2.20 3.32 5.57
C SER A 19 -3.23 3.12 6.67
N ALA A 20 -4.30 2.35 6.42
CA ALA A 20 -5.34 2.08 7.41
C ALA A 20 -4.80 1.41 8.69
N LEU A 21 -3.80 0.52 8.56
CA LEU A 21 -3.16 -0.15 9.71
C LEU A 21 -2.31 0.79 10.55
N ASN A 22 -1.72 1.81 9.94
CA ASN A 22 -0.78 2.74 10.58
C ASN A 22 -1.43 4.05 11.04
N LEU A 23 -2.69 4.30 10.72
CA LEU A 23 -3.43 5.45 11.24
C LEU A 23 -3.79 5.26 12.73
N PRO A 24 -3.92 6.36 13.50
CA PRO A 24 -4.34 6.31 14.90
C PRO A 24 -5.68 5.57 15.08
N LYS A 25 -5.77 4.73 16.08
CA LYS A 25 -6.94 3.85 16.32
C LYS A 25 -8.21 4.60 16.76
N ASP A 26 -8.08 5.86 17.16
CA ASP A 26 -9.19 6.76 17.49
C ASP A 26 -9.80 7.44 16.26
N LYS A 27 -9.23 7.27 15.07
CA LYS A 27 -9.75 7.80 13.81
C LYS A 27 -10.74 6.84 13.16
N ASN A 28 -11.91 7.34 12.80
CA ASN A 28 -12.85 6.61 11.96
C ASN A 28 -12.39 6.68 10.50
N ILE A 29 -12.35 5.54 9.85
CA ILE A 29 -11.84 5.41 8.48
C ILE A 29 -12.92 4.79 7.60
N ILE A 30 -13.19 5.41 6.46
CA ILE A 30 -13.95 4.79 5.39
C ILE A 30 -12.99 4.44 4.26
N MET A 31 -12.97 3.16 3.85
CA MET A 31 -12.25 2.71 2.67
C MET A 31 -13.25 2.36 1.57
N ILE A 32 -12.94 2.71 0.34
CA ILE A 32 -13.73 2.31 -0.82
C ILE A 32 -12.87 1.60 -1.86
N THR A 33 -13.44 0.66 -2.58
CA THR A 33 -12.79 0.01 -3.74
C THR A 33 -13.76 -0.14 -4.89
N LYS A 34 -13.29 0.09 -6.12
CA LYS A 34 -14.11 0.04 -7.35
C LYS A 34 -14.65 -1.36 -7.70
N SER A 35 -13.97 -2.41 -7.23
CA SER A 35 -14.40 -3.80 -7.38
C SER A 35 -14.40 -4.53 -6.05
N ASP A 36 -14.24 -5.85 -6.03
CA ASP A 36 -14.01 -6.62 -4.82
C ASP A 36 -12.64 -6.30 -4.20
N LEU A 37 -12.39 -6.81 -3.00
CA LEU A 37 -11.20 -6.52 -2.21
C LEU A 37 -9.92 -7.13 -2.78
N GLU A 38 -10.02 -8.16 -3.61
CA GLU A 38 -8.91 -8.95 -4.11
C GLU A 38 -8.53 -8.61 -5.57
N SER A 39 -9.21 -7.65 -6.18
CA SER A 39 -8.97 -7.23 -7.58
C SER A 39 -8.03 -6.02 -7.72
N SER A 40 -7.23 -5.70 -6.71
CA SER A 40 -6.26 -4.62 -6.82
C SER A 40 -5.04 -5.02 -7.65
N ASP A 41 -4.40 -4.05 -8.33
CA ASP A 41 -3.13 -4.30 -9.02
C ASP A 41 -2.06 -4.83 -8.08
N SER A 42 -2.08 -4.39 -6.81
CA SER A 42 -1.19 -4.94 -5.78
C SER A 42 -1.41 -6.42 -5.53
N PHE A 43 -2.67 -6.88 -5.52
CA PHE A 43 -3.00 -8.30 -5.35
C PHE A 43 -2.52 -9.15 -6.54
N LEU A 44 -2.59 -8.60 -7.74
CA LEU A 44 -2.20 -9.29 -8.98
C LEU A 44 -0.69 -9.23 -9.27
N ALA A 45 0.08 -8.46 -8.48
CA ALA A 45 1.51 -8.32 -8.68
C ALA A 45 2.26 -9.64 -8.37
N GLN A 46 3.06 -10.11 -9.33
CA GLN A 46 3.81 -11.37 -9.24
C GLN A 46 5.23 -11.17 -8.70
N GLY A 47 5.85 -10.02 -9.02
CA GLY A 47 7.19 -9.68 -8.58
C GLY A 47 7.36 -9.64 -7.06
N GLY A 48 8.49 -9.14 -6.61
CA GLY A 48 8.78 -9.04 -5.19
C GLY A 48 8.78 -7.60 -4.67
N ILE A 49 9.25 -7.44 -3.45
CA ILE A 49 9.44 -6.16 -2.81
C ILE A 49 10.92 -5.94 -2.49
N CYS A 50 11.45 -4.77 -2.87
CA CYS A 50 12.84 -4.43 -2.64
C CYS A 50 13.07 -3.99 -1.20
N VAL A 51 14.22 -4.37 -0.64
CA VAL A 51 14.65 -3.96 0.69
C VAL A 51 16.14 -3.66 0.73
N LEU A 52 16.56 -2.71 1.55
CA LEU A 52 17.96 -2.46 1.84
C LEU A 52 18.51 -3.65 2.66
N THR A 53 19.35 -4.47 2.07
CA THR A 53 19.87 -5.69 2.71
C THR A 53 20.93 -5.39 3.76
N ASP A 54 21.78 -4.39 3.49
CA ASP A 54 22.79 -3.85 4.41
C ASP A 54 23.17 -2.42 3.98
N GLU A 55 23.81 -1.66 4.88
CA GLU A 55 24.20 -0.27 4.62
C GLU A 55 25.16 -0.11 3.41
N ASN A 56 25.96 -1.13 3.08
CA ASN A 56 26.87 -1.08 1.94
C ASN A 56 26.14 -1.21 0.59
N ASP A 57 24.87 -1.57 0.60
CA ASP A 57 24.03 -1.64 -0.62
C ASP A 57 23.28 -0.34 -0.91
N TYR A 58 23.31 0.64 0.01
CA TYR A 58 22.53 1.87 -0.14
C TYR A 58 22.82 2.61 -1.46
N ASP A 59 24.10 2.88 -1.75
CA ASP A 59 24.48 3.64 -2.93
C ASP A 59 24.09 2.91 -4.23
N ASN A 60 24.23 1.58 -4.26
CA ASN A 60 23.82 0.78 -5.42
C ASN A 60 22.30 0.76 -5.58
N TYR A 61 21.55 0.64 -4.47
CA TYR A 61 20.08 0.64 -4.51
C TYR A 61 19.56 2.01 -4.96
N PHE A 62 20.15 3.09 -4.43
CA PHE A 62 19.81 4.45 -4.82
C PHE A 62 20.05 4.68 -6.31
N GLU A 63 21.24 4.32 -6.82
CA GLU A 63 21.60 4.50 -8.23
C GLU A 63 20.73 3.64 -9.16
N ASP A 64 20.49 2.37 -8.82
CA ASP A 64 19.60 1.47 -9.57
C ASP A 64 18.20 2.09 -9.70
N THR A 65 17.67 2.64 -8.60
CA THR A 65 16.34 3.27 -8.56
C THR A 65 16.30 4.56 -9.40
N MET A 66 17.30 5.42 -9.25
CA MET A 66 17.41 6.65 -10.03
C MET A 66 17.50 6.35 -11.53
N LYS A 67 18.31 5.37 -11.90
CA LYS A 67 18.49 4.95 -13.30
C LYS A 67 17.20 4.34 -13.88
N ALA A 68 16.51 3.50 -13.12
CA ALA A 68 15.24 2.91 -13.55
C ALA A 68 14.15 3.97 -13.79
N GLY A 69 14.15 5.03 -13.03
CA GLY A 69 13.28 6.19 -13.21
C GLY A 69 13.83 7.27 -14.15
N HIS A 70 14.85 6.95 -14.96
CA HIS A 70 15.50 7.89 -15.90
C HIS A 70 15.99 9.19 -15.26
N TYR A 71 16.31 9.14 -13.95
CA TYR A 71 16.71 10.29 -13.11
C TYR A 71 15.65 11.38 -12.96
N GLU A 72 14.38 11.08 -13.28
CA GLU A 72 13.23 11.95 -13.02
C GLU A 72 12.68 11.81 -11.59
N ASN A 73 13.21 10.86 -10.82
CA ASN A 73 12.83 10.61 -9.44
C ASN A 73 13.17 11.79 -8.52
N ARG A 74 12.33 12.05 -7.56
CA ARG A 74 12.66 12.95 -6.44
C ARG A 74 13.60 12.22 -5.49
N LYS A 75 14.84 12.71 -5.37
CA LYS A 75 15.91 12.09 -4.59
C LYS A 75 15.52 11.85 -3.12
N GLU A 76 14.85 12.82 -2.51
CA GLU A 76 14.38 12.72 -1.12
C GLU A 76 13.38 11.57 -0.94
N SER A 77 12.49 11.36 -1.91
CA SER A 77 11.52 10.26 -1.87
C SER A 77 12.20 8.91 -2.03
N VAL A 78 13.22 8.83 -2.88
CA VAL A 78 14.03 7.60 -3.05
C VAL A 78 14.81 7.29 -1.77
N ASP A 79 15.42 8.29 -1.14
CA ASP A 79 16.15 8.12 0.13
C ASP A 79 15.22 7.60 1.24
N ILE A 80 14.05 8.21 1.40
CA ILE A 80 13.05 7.76 2.39
C ILE A 80 12.63 6.32 2.11
N MET A 81 12.29 5.98 0.86
CA MET A 81 11.88 4.63 0.47
C MET A 81 12.93 3.59 0.82
N ILE A 82 14.20 3.86 0.50
CA ILE A 82 15.29 2.91 0.76
C ILE A 82 15.54 2.73 2.25
N ARG A 83 15.65 3.84 3.00
CA ARG A 83 15.97 3.80 4.43
C ARG A 83 14.86 3.20 5.28
N SER A 84 13.60 3.42 4.92
CA SER A 84 12.46 2.85 5.64
C SER A 84 12.20 1.39 5.28
N SER A 85 12.82 0.85 4.22
CA SER A 85 12.46 -0.46 3.67
C SER A 85 12.60 -1.61 4.67
N GLN A 86 13.63 -1.60 5.52
CA GLN A 86 13.84 -2.66 6.52
C GLN A 86 12.73 -2.67 7.58
N GLU A 87 12.35 -1.49 8.09
CA GLU A 87 11.26 -1.35 9.05
C GLU A 87 9.92 -1.81 8.44
N ILE A 88 9.65 -1.41 7.21
CA ILE A 88 8.44 -1.83 6.48
C ILE A 88 8.39 -3.35 6.30
N ILE A 89 9.50 -4.01 5.96
CA ILE A 89 9.54 -5.48 5.86
C ILE A 89 9.29 -6.14 7.21
N HIS A 90 9.85 -5.60 8.29
CA HIS A 90 9.57 -6.08 9.63
C HIS A 90 8.07 -5.96 9.99
N ASP A 91 7.44 -4.84 9.66
CA ASP A 91 6.01 -4.64 9.87
C ASP A 91 5.17 -5.63 9.05
N LEU A 92 5.50 -5.84 7.78
CA LEU A 92 4.81 -6.80 6.92
C LEU A 92 4.86 -8.21 7.50
N ILE A 93 6.03 -8.66 7.96
CA ILE A 93 6.20 -9.95 8.65
C ILE A 93 5.35 -9.97 9.93
N GLY A 94 5.33 -8.88 10.70
CA GLY A 94 4.48 -8.72 11.88
C GLY A 94 2.98 -8.81 11.58
N TYR A 95 2.54 -8.41 10.40
CA TYR A 95 1.17 -8.60 9.91
C TYR A 95 0.89 -10.00 9.36
N GLY A 96 1.90 -10.87 9.32
CA GLY A 96 1.79 -12.27 8.92
C GLY A 96 2.14 -12.54 7.46
N VAL A 97 2.83 -11.62 6.78
CA VAL A 97 3.38 -11.86 5.43
C VAL A 97 4.50 -12.88 5.54
N ASP A 98 4.42 -13.92 4.72
CA ASP A 98 5.39 -15.01 4.65
C ASP A 98 6.27 -14.84 3.40
N PHE A 99 7.47 -14.30 3.57
CA PHE A 99 8.47 -14.24 2.50
C PHE A 99 9.28 -15.55 2.42
N ALA A 100 9.76 -15.89 1.24
CA ALA A 100 10.62 -17.05 1.02
C ALA A 100 11.83 -17.02 1.97
N HIS A 101 12.09 -18.13 2.66
CA HIS A 101 13.16 -18.23 3.65
C HIS A 101 13.77 -19.64 3.68
N ASP A 102 14.99 -19.73 4.19
CA ASP A 102 15.69 -20.99 4.53
C ASP A 102 16.02 -20.99 6.03
N GLY A 103 15.26 -21.75 6.80
CA GLY A 103 15.26 -21.63 8.25
C GLY A 103 14.84 -20.23 8.68
N ASP A 104 15.67 -19.54 9.46
CA ASP A 104 15.41 -18.18 9.94
C ASP A 104 15.93 -17.08 8.98
N LYS A 105 16.46 -17.45 7.81
CA LYS A 105 17.06 -16.49 6.88
C LYS A 105 16.13 -16.21 5.70
N LEU A 106 15.79 -14.94 5.48
CA LEU A 106 15.08 -14.50 4.29
C LEU A 106 15.92 -14.76 3.03
N LEU A 107 15.27 -15.20 1.98
CA LEU A 107 15.86 -15.39 0.67
C LEU A 107 15.63 -14.16 -0.20
N TYR A 108 16.66 -13.78 -0.96
CA TYR A 108 16.62 -12.63 -1.84
C TYR A 108 16.87 -13.06 -3.28
N THR A 109 16.08 -12.50 -4.20
CA THR A 109 16.30 -12.65 -5.64
C THR A 109 16.72 -11.32 -6.26
N ARG A 110 17.17 -11.40 -7.51
CA ARG A 110 17.51 -10.24 -8.33
C ARG A 110 16.64 -10.25 -9.59
N GLU A 111 15.95 -9.15 -9.83
CA GLU A 111 15.22 -8.93 -11.07
C GLU A 111 15.84 -7.80 -11.90
N GLY A 112 15.23 -7.50 -13.03
CA GLY A 112 15.68 -6.43 -13.92
C GLY A 112 15.83 -5.08 -13.21
N ALA A 113 16.75 -4.26 -13.68
CA ALA A 113 17.14 -2.97 -13.11
C ALA A 113 17.88 -3.00 -11.74
N HIS A 114 18.03 -4.17 -11.10
CA HIS A 114 18.76 -4.30 -9.85
C HIS A 114 20.19 -4.83 -10.08
N SER A 115 21.18 -4.16 -9.50
CA SER A 115 22.59 -4.60 -9.55
C SER A 115 22.90 -5.71 -8.54
N ARG A 116 22.10 -5.86 -7.46
CA ARG A 116 22.27 -6.86 -6.40
C ARG A 116 20.95 -7.57 -6.06
N PRO A 117 21.01 -8.78 -5.49
CA PRO A 117 19.84 -9.44 -4.90
C PRO A 117 19.36 -8.66 -3.68
N ARG A 118 18.16 -8.07 -3.77
CA ARG A 118 17.51 -7.32 -2.68
C ARG A 118 15.99 -7.42 -2.71
N ILE A 119 15.47 -8.38 -3.46
CA ILE A 119 14.04 -8.54 -3.66
C ILE A 119 13.57 -9.72 -2.83
N LEU A 120 12.68 -9.46 -1.89
CA LEU A 120 11.93 -10.46 -1.15
C LEU A 120 10.71 -10.88 -1.98
N PHE A 121 10.36 -12.14 -1.91
CA PHE A 121 9.28 -12.73 -2.72
C PHE A 121 8.57 -13.84 -1.95
N HIS A 122 7.38 -14.18 -2.38
CA HIS A 122 6.62 -15.35 -1.95
C HIS A 122 6.15 -16.08 -3.21
N GLU A 123 6.83 -17.17 -3.56
CA GLU A 123 6.58 -17.90 -4.82
C GLU A 123 6.46 -16.93 -6.02
N ASP A 124 5.39 -17.02 -6.80
CA ASP A 124 5.05 -16.12 -7.92
C ASP A 124 3.79 -15.28 -7.63
N ILE A 125 3.48 -15.09 -6.34
CA ILE A 125 2.26 -14.43 -5.86
C ILE A 125 2.54 -13.44 -4.72
N THR A 126 3.69 -12.78 -4.72
CA THR A 126 4.11 -11.88 -3.64
C THR A 126 3.10 -10.78 -3.36
N GLY A 127 2.51 -10.20 -4.39
CA GLY A 127 1.48 -9.17 -4.24
C GLY A 127 0.22 -9.68 -3.55
N GLN A 128 -0.24 -10.89 -3.92
CA GLN A 128 -1.37 -11.55 -3.28
C GLN A 128 -1.07 -11.84 -1.81
N GLU A 129 0.10 -12.38 -1.51
CA GLU A 129 0.52 -12.67 -0.13
C GLU A 129 0.49 -11.41 0.73
N ILE A 130 1.16 -10.34 0.32
CA ILE A 130 1.20 -9.08 1.06
C ILE A 130 -0.21 -8.51 1.22
N THR A 131 -0.95 -8.36 0.12
CA THR A 131 -2.24 -7.67 0.13
C THR A 131 -3.28 -8.42 0.95
N SER A 132 -3.35 -9.76 0.83
CA SER A 132 -4.31 -10.57 1.59
C SER A 132 -4.05 -10.52 3.09
N LYS A 133 -2.78 -10.54 3.53
CA LYS A 133 -2.43 -10.44 4.96
C LYS A 133 -2.77 -9.06 5.52
N LEU A 134 -2.41 -8.00 4.83
CA LEU A 134 -2.77 -6.64 5.25
C LEU A 134 -4.28 -6.46 5.33
N LEU A 135 -5.02 -6.92 4.32
CA LEU A 135 -6.47 -6.86 4.30
C LEU A 135 -7.10 -7.63 5.45
N ALA A 136 -6.56 -8.83 5.77
CA ALA A 136 -7.02 -9.62 6.92
C ALA A 136 -6.82 -8.89 8.26
N GLN A 137 -5.77 -8.08 8.40
CA GLN A 137 -5.58 -7.25 9.58
C GLN A 137 -6.52 -6.03 9.59
N VAL A 138 -6.69 -5.36 8.44
CA VAL A 138 -7.63 -4.22 8.32
C VAL A 138 -9.05 -4.62 8.70
N LYS A 139 -9.52 -5.80 8.26
CA LYS A 139 -10.85 -6.34 8.60
C LYS A 139 -11.08 -6.55 10.10
N LYS A 140 -10.02 -6.60 10.91
CA LYS A 140 -10.12 -6.71 12.39
C LYS A 140 -10.26 -5.34 13.07
N LEU A 141 -10.05 -4.24 12.36
CA LEU A 141 -10.08 -2.89 12.92
C LEU A 141 -11.54 -2.41 13.07
N PRO A 142 -12.01 -2.17 14.32
CA PRO A 142 -13.40 -1.77 14.55
C PRO A 142 -13.72 -0.35 14.06
N ASN A 143 -12.71 0.47 13.81
CA ASN A 143 -12.80 1.85 13.34
C ASN A 143 -12.71 1.98 11.82
N VAL A 144 -12.65 0.87 11.08
CA VAL A 144 -12.58 0.87 9.61
C VAL A 144 -13.87 0.29 9.03
N THR A 145 -14.48 1.02 8.12
CA THR A 145 -15.62 0.55 7.31
C THR A 145 -15.20 0.48 5.85
N ILE A 146 -15.45 -0.65 5.19
CA ILE A 146 -15.04 -0.87 3.80
C ILE A 146 -16.29 -0.98 2.91
N TYR A 147 -16.31 -0.24 1.80
CA TYR A 147 -17.34 -0.34 0.76
C TYR A 147 -16.72 -0.86 -0.53
N GLU A 148 -17.11 -2.07 -0.91
CA GLU A 148 -16.76 -2.68 -2.20
C GLU A 148 -17.65 -2.14 -3.33
N TYR A 149 -17.22 -2.33 -4.57
CA TYR A 149 -17.96 -1.91 -5.77
C TYR A 149 -18.41 -0.45 -5.71
N THR A 150 -17.56 0.39 -5.12
CA THR A 150 -17.81 1.81 -4.90
C THR A 150 -16.67 2.61 -5.51
N THR A 151 -16.98 3.36 -6.57
CA THR A 151 -15.98 4.08 -7.37
C THR A 151 -16.00 5.56 -7.02
N MET A 152 -14.85 6.13 -6.66
CA MET A 152 -14.69 7.58 -6.53
C MET A 152 -14.91 8.23 -7.90
N THR A 153 -15.80 9.23 -7.95
CA THR A 153 -16.11 9.97 -9.16
C THR A 153 -15.60 11.40 -9.12
N ASP A 154 -15.45 11.98 -7.93
CA ASP A 154 -14.97 13.35 -7.78
C ASP A 154 -14.41 13.59 -6.37
N ILE A 155 -13.75 14.73 -6.17
CA ILE A 155 -13.24 15.23 -4.89
C ILE A 155 -14.13 16.38 -4.44
N ILE A 156 -14.55 16.37 -3.17
CA ILE A 156 -15.24 17.50 -2.55
C ILE A 156 -14.17 18.52 -2.14
N VAL A 157 -14.26 19.72 -2.73
CA VAL A 157 -13.35 20.83 -2.39
C VAL A 157 -14.13 21.88 -1.61
N GLN A 158 -13.60 22.30 -0.48
CA GLN A 158 -14.13 23.39 0.34
C GLN A 158 -13.00 24.35 0.68
N ASP A 159 -13.17 25.62 0.39
CA ASP A 159 -12.19 26.69 0.64
C ASP A 159 -10.77 26.37 0.08
N GLY A 160 -10.72 25.69 -1.07
CA GLY A 160 -9.45 25.29 -1.72
C GLY A 160 -8.78 24.05 -1.13
N HIS A 161 -9.41 23.37 -0.17
CA HIS A 161 -8.93 22.16 0.47
C HIS A 161 -9.79 20.94 0.11
N CYS A 162 -9.19 19.76 0.07
CA CYS A 162 -9.93 18.52 -0.02
C CYS A 162 -10.76 18.34 1.27
N ALA A 163 -12.07 18.15 1.12
CA ALA A 163 -13.01 17.96 2.22
C ALA A 163 -13.76 16.61 2.13
N GLY A 164 -13.29 15.73 1.27
CA GLY A 164 -13.89 14.42 1.05
C GLY A 164 -13.99 14.04 -0.41
N ILE A 165 -14.84 13.06 -0.68
CA ILE A 165 -15.03 12.51 -2.03
C ILE A 165 -16.51 12.32 -2.37
N ILE A 166 -16.81 12.28 -3.67
CA ILE A 166 -18.05 11.78 -4.22
C ILE A 166 -17.77 10.40 -4.80
N ALA A 167 -18.56 9.42 -4.42
CA ALA A 167 -18.46 8.06 -4.91
C ALA A 167 -19.79 7.53 -5.43
N LYS A 168 -19.73 6.52 -6.27
CA LYS A 168 -20.90 5.86 -6.86
C LYS A 168 -20.82 4.37 -6.58
N THR A 169 -21.88 3.79 -6.01
CA THR A 169 -22.01 2.35 -5.77
C THR A 169 -22.36 1.61 -7.08
N LYS A 170 -22.24 0.26 -7.06
CA LYS A 170 -22.65 -0.59 -8.20
C LYS A 170 -24.11 -0.41 -8.61
N ASP A 171 -24.98 -0.07 -7.66
CA ASP A 171 -26.41 0.13 -7.89
C ASP A 171 -26.73 1.55 -8.38
N GLY A 172 -25.70 2.37 -8.57
CA GLY A 172 -25.82 3.72 -9.10
C GLY A 172 -26.11 4.80 -8.05
N GLU A 173 -26.14 4.45 -6.78
CA GLU A 173 -26.36 5.43 -5.70
C GLU A 173 -25.13 6.31 -5.50
N ILE A 174 -25.36 7.59 -5.24
CA ILE A 174 -24.31 8.57 -4.99
C ILE A 174 -24.06 8.70 -3.48
N MET A 175 -22.81 8.58 -3.12
CA MET A 175 -22.29 8.78 -1.76
C MET A 175 -21.45 10.05 -1.71
N HIS A 176 -21.77 10.97 -0.80
CA HIS A 176 -20.88 12.06 -0.42
C HIS A 176 -20.21 11.66 0.90
N ILE A 177 -18.91 11.48 0.85
CA ILE A 177 -18.12 11.10 2.02
C ILE A 177 -17.26 12.30 2.40
N HIS A 178 -17.68 13.01 3.45
CA HIS A 178 -16.93 14.13 4.01
C HIS A 178 -15.87 13.61 4.96
N ALA A 179 -14.63 14.04 4.77
CA ALA A 179 -13.49 13.65 5.57
C ALA A 179 -12.59 14.86 5.87
N LYS A 180 -11.80 14.76 6.93
CA LYS A 180 -10.77 15.76 7.26
C LYS A 180 -9.51 15.56 6.43
N ASP A 181 -9.21 14.27 6.14
CA ASP A 181 -8.06 13.77 5.40
C ASP A 181 -8.46 12.63 4.44
#